data_61dcba8a7b43555ac56cfcf23ce63c55
#
_entry.id   61dcba8a7b43555ac56cfcf23ce63c55
#
_cell.length_a   1.000
_cell.length_b   1.000
_cell.length_c   1.000
_cell.angle_alpha   90.00
_cell.angle_beta   90.00
_cell.angle_gamma   90.00
#
_symmetry.space_group_name_H-M   'P 1'
#
loop_
_entity.id
_entity.type
_entity.pdbx_description
1 polymer ?
#
loop_
_entity_poly.entity_id
_entity_poly.type
_entity_poly.pdbx_seq_one_letter_code
_entity_poly.pdbx_strand_id
1 'polypeptide(L)'
;MKKLLITAAVLAALLFSGCLLIEQKTAILWTNIPEVAAYVEIFNASQTTYRVELVYSDNPADFRKLTEDGGPDIVISENLASNSIIPAFAPLNKMIEEERFDPAILYKDLYELGSREGIPYILPVSFNIPAIMYRQGKLSDEVSGKTISPQQLKTEAELFNQQSTANFPVKGFVPGWTPDFLLKNAFINGSNFSETEDGSLIWNDTNLTASIEFTREWTENINSGWAAEEDFTRTYCYDPGYKLLNAGRIGFHYTTLKDFFTIPAEDRATLDFKWLGDETSIPVCRDIVFTGIPKQSEKKKTAEAFIIWLLDSDTQKALLESSHFKRTRGFGICDGLSSVHSINQLIIPAHYKRLIGAVPTPEYLDFPNNLPVDWQQIKTDVIIPWLSLQNSEEPPEDSLSDILKTWTLQERKE
;
A
#
# COMPACT_ATOMS: atom_id res chain seq x y z
N MET A 1 61.99 -25.04 30.29
CA MET A 1 60.64 -25.62 30.05
C MET A 1 59.51 -24.87 30.77
N LYS A 2 59.58 -24.56 32.06
CA LYS A 2 58.46 -23.81 32.75
C LYS A 2 58.16 -22.43 32.17
N LYS A 3 59.13 -21.64 31.70
CA LYS A 3 58.91 -20.31 31.11
C LYS A 3 58.23 -20.40 29.72
N LEU A 4 58.52 -21.43 28.93
CA LEU A 4 57.93 -21.64 27.61
C LEU A 4 56.44 -22.06 27.72
N LEU A 5 56.10 -22.84 28.75
CA LEU A 5 54.71 -23.21 29.05
C LEU A 5 53.85 -22.05 29.54
N ILE A 6 54.39 -21.13 30.32
CA ILE A 6 53.71 -19.91 30.77
C ILE A 6 53.44 -18.98 29.61
N THR A 7 54.41 -18.81 28.70
CA THR A 7 54.24 -17.95 27.51
C THR A 7 53.19 -18.53 26.55
N ALA A 8 53.15 -19.85 26.35
CA ALA A 8 52.16 -20.52 25.54
C ALA A 8 50.74 -20.41 26.14
N ALA A 9 50.61 -20.52 27.47
CA ALA A 9 49.34 -20.39 28.18
C ALA A 9 48.78 -18.95 28.12
N VAL A 10 49.67 -17.95 28.23
CA VAL A 10 49.28 -16.51 28.07
C VAL A 10 48.88 -16.19 26.65
N LEU A 11 49.59 -16.74 25.64
CA LEU A 11 49.20 -16.56 24.22
C LEU A 11 47.89 -17.25 23.88
N ALA A 12 47.65 -18.46 24.43
CA ALA A 12 46.37 -19.15 24.30
C ALA A 12 45.24 -18.42 25.02
N ALA A 13 45.46 -17.85 26.19
CA ALA A 13 44.47 -17.03 26.90
C ALA A 13 44.16 -15.73 26.14
N LEU A 14 45.14 -15.11 25.47
CA LEU A 14 44.95 -13.94 24.63
C LEU A 14 44.20 -14.27 23.31
N LEU A 15 44.40 -15.47 22.77
CA LEU A 15 43.65 -15.95 21.59
C LEU A 15 42.21 -16.36 21.97
N PHE A 16 41.96 -16.86 23.17
CA PHE A 16 40.63 -17.12 23.69
C PHE A 16 39.89 -15.85 24.17
N SER A 17 40.62 -14.81 24.60
CA SER A 17 40.02 -13.52 24.98
C SER A 17 39.62 -12.70 23.75
N GLY A 18 40.11 -13.01 22.56
CA GLY A 18 39.73 -12.37 21.29
C GLY A 18 38.41 -12.87 20.68
N CYS A 19 37.86 -13.97 21.20
CA CYS A 19 36.47 -14.39 20.95
C CYS A 19 35.57 -13.97 22.10
N LEU A 20 35.60 -12.69 22.49
CA LEU A 20 34.39 -12.09 23.01
C LEU A 20 33.41 -12.14 21.84
N LEU A 21 32.52 -13.14 21.88
CA LEU A 21 31.30 -13.14 21.15
C LEU A 21 30.67 -11.78 21.43
N ILE A 22 30.85 -10.83 20.52
CA ILE A 22 30.02 -9.63 20.50
C ILE A 22 28.64 -10.22 20.37
N GLU A 23 27.90 -10.27 21.48
CA GLU A 23 26.51 -10.69 21.48
C GLU A 23 25.80 -9.76 20.53
N GLN A 24 25.63 -10.23 19.28
CA GLN A 24 24.95 -9.45 18.27
C GLN A 24 23.59 -9.11 18.84
N LYS A 25 23.32 -7.84 18.97
CA LYS A 25 22.04 -7.35 19.48
C LYS A 25 20.98 -7.66 18.45
N THR A 26 20.46 -8.88 18.51
CA THR A 26 19.42 -9.36 17.60
C THR A 26 18.09 -8.76 17.96
N ALA A 27 17.42 -8.13 17.01
CA ALA A 27 16.06 -7.63 17.10
C ALA A 27 15.12 -8.51 16.27
N ILE A 28 13.92 -8.74 16.76
CA ILE A 28 12.87 -9.50 16.07
C ILE A 28 12.00 -8.52 15.28
N LEU A 29 11.86 -8.76 13.96
CA LEU A 29 11.01 -7.97 13.08
C LEU A 29 9.79 -8.78 12.68
N TRP A 30 8.60 -8.24 12.93
CA TRP A 30 7.34 -8.81 12.40
C TRP A 30 6.86 -8.04 11.18
N THR A 31 6.46 -8.80 10.15
CA THR A 31 5.90 -8.24 8.91
C THR A 31 4.98 -9.23 8.21
N ASN A 32 4.05 -8.71 7.41
CA ASN A 32 3.26 -9.46 6.43
C ASN A 32 3.71 -9.18 4.98
N ILE A 33 4.82 -8.46 4.80
CA ILE A 33 5.33 -8.02 3.50
C ILE A 33 6.51 -8.89 3.08
N PRO A 34 6.37 -9.73 2.03
CA PRO A 34 7.40 -10.70 1.64
C PRO A 34 8.76 -10.09 1.29
N GLU A 35 8.79 -8.89 0.68
CA GLU A 35 10.01 -8.21 0.24
C GLU A 35 10.95 -7.89 1.41
N VAL A 36 10.41 -7.68 2.60
CA VAL A 36 11.17 -7.35 3.81
C VAL A 36 12.19 -8.44 4.17
N ALA A 37 11.94 -9.71 3.76
CA ALA A 37 12.91 -10.78 3.96
C ALA A 37 14.24 -10.49 3.26
N ALA A 38 14.19 -10.03 2.01
CA ALA A 38 15.40 -9.64 1.28
C ALA A 38 16.09 -8.41 1.89
N TYR A 39 15.32 -7.48 2.45
CA TYR A 39 15.87 -6.30 3.11
C TYR A 39 16.63 -6.67 4.39
N VAL A 40 16.08 -7.57 5.18
CA VAL A 40 16.74 -8.11 6.39
C VAL A 40 18.04 -8.83 6.02
N GLU A 41 18.06 -9.65 4.97
CA GLU A 41 19.28 -10.30 4.47
C GLU A 41 20.35 -9.28 4.09
N ILE A 42 20.00 -8.23 3.34
CA ILE A 42 20.93 -7.19 2.88
C ILE A 42 21.45 -6.39 4.09
N PHE A 43 20.57 -5.99 5.02
CA PHE A 43 20.97 -5.31 6.25
C PHE A 43 21.99 -6.13 7.04
N ASN A 44 21.68 -7.39 7.32
CA ASN A 44 22.56 -8.28 8.07
C ASN A 44 23.91 -8.55 7.37
N ALA A 45 23.92 -8.50 6.04
CA ALA A 45 25.16 -8.66 5.26
C ALA A 45 26.01 -7.38 5.15
N SER A 46 25.39 -6.20 5.29
CA SER A 46 26.07 -4.91 5.11
C SER A 46 26.87 -4.45 6.32
N GLN A 47 26.65 -5.03 7.49
CA GLN A 47 27.29 -4.65 8.75
C GLN A 47 27.37 -5.84 9.74
N THR A 48 28.09 -5.70 10.85
CA THR A 48 28.32 -6.77 11.85
C THR A 48 27.90 -6.42 13.26
N THR A 49 27.45 -5.18 13.50
CA THR A 49 27.12 -4.65 14.84
C THR A 49 25.73 -5.09 15.30
N TYR A 50 24.78 -5.09 14.37
CA TYR A 50 23.38 -5.37 14.61
C TYR A 50 22.94 -6.60 13.81
N ARG A 51 21.89 -7.27 14.29
CA ARG A 51 21.25 -8.37 13.59
C ARG A 51 19.75 -8.24 13.70
N VAL A 52 19.03 -8.51 12.63
CA VAL A 52 17.57 -8.58 12.59
C VAL A 52 17.17 -10.00 12.18
N GLU A 53 16.22 -10.57 12.89
CA GLU A 53 15.56 -11.83 12.56
C GLU A 53 14.11 -11.55 12.21
N LEU A 54 13.67 -12.11 11.08
CA LEU A 54 12.34 -11.87 10.55
C LEU A 54 11.38 -12.98 11.01
N VAL A 55 10.20 -12.56 11.44
CA VAL A 55 9.05 -13.42 11.68
C VAL A 55 7.91 -12.93 10.76
N TYR A 56 7.42 -13.81 9.90
CA TYR A 56 6.23 -13.52 9.12
C TYR A 56 4.99 -13.68 10.00
N SER A 57 4.13 -12.68 10.01
CA SER A 57 2.87 -12.67 10.76
C SER A 57 1.77 -12.14 9.83
N ASP A 58 0.63 -12.82 9.74
CA ASP A 58 -0.49 -12.38 8.92
C ASP A 58 -1.06 -11.03 9.38
N ASN A 59 -1.04 -10.77 10.69
CA ASN A 59 -1.41 -9.49 11.28
C ASN A 59 -0.36 -9.00 12.28
N PRO A 60 0.69 -8.29 11.81
CA PRO A 60 1.74 -7.79 12.68
C PRO A 60 1.25 -6.83 13.78
N ALA A 61 0.12 -6.14 13.57
CA ALA A 61 -0.49 -5.25 14.57
C ALA A 61 -0.97 -5.98 15.83
N ASP A 62 -1.10 -7.31 15.80
CA ASP A 62 -1.51 -8.12 16.94
C ASP A 62 -0.45 -8.22 18.05
N PHE A 63 0.75 -7.68 17.82
CA PHE A 63 1.76 -7.55 18.90
C PHE A 63 1.21 -6.86 20.16
N ARG A 64 0.18 -5.99 20.02
CA ARG A 64 -0.52 -5.34 21.13
C ARG A 64 -1.26 -6.31 22.06
N LYS A 65 -1.65 -7.47 21.54
CA LYS A 65 -2.41 -8.49 22.28
C LYS A 65 -1.51 -9.41 23.10
N LEU A 66 -0.18 -9.29 22.92
CA LEU A 66 0.77 -10.12 23.66
C LEU A 66 0.82 -9.67 25.11
N THR A 67 0.66 -10.65 26.01
CA THR A 67 0.73 -10.46 27.46
C THR A 67 2.05 -10.97 28.06
N GLU A 68 2.88 -11.64 27.27
CA GLU A 68 4.13 -12.29 27.68
C GLU A 68 5.33 -11.66 26.96
N ASP A 69 6.53 -11.88 27.50
CA ASP A 69 7.79 -11.47 26.88
C ASP A 69 8.00 -12.23 25.55
N GLY A 70 8.59 -11.57 24.56
CA GLY A 70 8.93 -12.20 23.27
C GLY A 70 8.23 -11.60 22.05
N GLY A 71 7.62 -10.43 22.18
CA GLY A 71 7.07 -9.66 21.06
C GLY A 71 8.14 -9.11 20.12
N PRO A 72 7.72 -8.48 19.01
CA PRO A 72 8.64 -7.88 18.05
C PRO A 72 9.35 -6.64 18.62
N ASP A 73 10.54 -6.40 18.12
CA ASP A 73 11.30 -5.16 18.35
C ASP A 73 11.06 -4.15 17.23
N ILE A 74 10.65 -4.64 16.05
CA ILE A 74 10.32 -3.86 14.87
C ILE A 74 9.03 -4.42 14.27
N VAL A 75 8.13 -3.54 13.85
CA VAL A 75 6.96 -3.91 13.05
C VAL A 75 7.00 -3.17 11.73
N ILE A 76 6.83 -3.89 10.62
CA ILE A 76 6.62 -3.32 9.29
C ILE A 76 5.35 -3.91 8.72
N SER A 77 4.33 -3.08 8.49
CA SER A 77 3.04 -3.56 7.99
C SER A 77 2.23 -2.42 7.40
N GLU A 78 1.23 -2.78 6.61
CA GLU A 78 0.12 -1.91 6.26
C GLU A 78 -0.75 -1.63 7.49
N ASN A 79 -1.56 -0.57 7.42
CA ASN A 79 -2.61 -0.25 8.39
C ASN A 79 -2.14 -0.02 9.86
N LEU A 80 -0.90 0.40 10.08
CA LEU A 80 -0.42 0.75 11.42
C LEU A 80 -0.84 2.18 11.87
N ALA A 81 -1.28 3.03 10.94
CA ALA A 81 -1.68 4.41 11.23
C ALA A 81 -3.12 4.48 11.76
N SER A 82 -3.37 3.86 12.91
CA SER A 82 -4.63 3.92 13.63
C SER A 82 -4.45 4.58 14.99
N ASN A 83 -5.47 5.32 15.45
CA ASN A 83 -5.49 5.95 16.77
C ASN A 83 -5.31 4.93 17.91
N SER A 84 -5.76 3.71 17.70
CA SER A 84 -5.68 2.62 18.68
C SER A 84 -4.32 1.90 18.69
N ILE A 85 -3.56 1.94 17.58
CA ILE A 85 -2.28 1.23 17.46
C ILE A 85 -1.09 2.16 17.76
N ILE A 86 -1.10 3.37 17.22
CA ILE A 86 0.03 4.31 17.37
C ILE A 86 0.51 4.44 18.82
N PRO A 87 -0.37 4.50 19.84
CA PRO A 87 0.05 4.55 21.22
C PRO A 87 0.83 3.34 21.74
N ALA A 88 0.84 2.21 21.03
CA ALA A 88 1.61 1.03 21.41
C ALA A 88 3.08 1.10 20.96
N PHE A 89 3.42 2.06 20.11
CA PHE A 89 4.80 2.28 19.66
C PHE A 89 5.55 3.28 20.54
N ALA A 90 6.87 3.13 20.60
CA ALA A 90 7.76 4.09 21.25
C ALA A 90 7.89 5.37 20.40
N PRO A 91 8.03 6.55 21.03
CA PRO A 91 8.28 7.78 20.29
C PRO A 91 9.67 7.74 19.64
N LEU A 92 9.74 8.24 18.39
CA LEU A 92 10.93 8.23 17.54
C LEU A 92 11.62 9.61 17.45
N ASN A 93 11.14 10.61 18.22
CA ASN A 93 11.68 11.97 18.20
C ASN A 93 13.18 12.06 18.52
N LYS A 94 13.72 11.17 19.35
CA LYS A 94 15.15 11.14 19.65
C LYS A 94 16.04 10.90 18.43
N MET A 95 15.58 10.11 17.46
CA MET A 95 16.33 9.88 16.22
C MET A 95 16.49 11.18 15.42
N ILE A 96 15.51 12.08 15.52
CA ILE A 96 15.47 13.37 14.84
C ILE A 96 16.26 14.41 15.65
N GLU A 97 16.02 14.51 16.96
CA GLU A 97 16.71 15.44 17.87
C GLU A 97 18.25 15.20 17.90
N GLU A 98 18.67 13.94 17.77
CA GLU A 98 20.09 13.55 17.67
C GLU A 98 20.66 13.65 16.25
N GLU A 99 19.93 14.25 15.30
CA GLU A 99 20.31 14.41 13.89
C GLU A 99 20.68 13.09 13.17
N ARG A 100 20.16 11.96 13.65
CA ARG A 100 20.38 10.63 13.03
C ARG A 100 19.42 10.34 11.88
N PHE A 101 18.31 11.08 11.82
CA PHE A 101 17.31 10.97 10.79
C PHE A 101 16.67 12.33 10.51
N ASP A 102 16.60 12.71 9.23
CA ASP A 102 15.93 13.92 8.78
C ASP A 102 14.54 13.58 8.21
N PRO A 103 13.44 13.94 8.89
CA PRO A 103 12.09 13.67 8.40
C PRO A 103 11.73 14.46 7.13
N ALA A 104 12.48 15.52 6.78
CA ALA A 104 12.23 16.31 5.59
C ALA A 104 12.41 15.53 4.27
N ILE A 105 13.05 14.35 4.30
CA ILE A 105 13.15 13.46 3.14
C ILE A 105 11.83 12.75 2.80
N LEU A 106 10.89 12.70 3.77
CA LEU A 106 9.61 12.00 3.63
C LEU A 106 8.51 12.93 3.08
N TYR A 107 7.48 12.34 2.49
CA TYR A 107 6.24 13.06 2.24
C TYR A 107 5.64 13.53 3.56
N LYS A 108 5.43 14.84 3.68
CA LYS A 108 4.99 15.47 4.94
C LYS A 108 3.69 14.86 5.48
N ASP A 109 2.69 14.72 4.62
CA ASP A 109 1.37 14.23 5.04
C ASP A 109 1.43 12.75 5.49
N LEU A 110 2.30 11.93 4.85
CA LEU A 110 2.57 10.56 5.31
C LEU A 110 3.24 10.54 6.69
N TYR A 111 4.20 11.42 6.92
CA TYR A 111 4.88 11.53 8.20
C TYR A 111 3.91 11.97 9.31
N GLU A 112 2.99 12.89 9.00
CA GLU A 112 1.98 13.38 9.93
C GLU A 112 0.99 12.29 10.33
N LEU A 113 0.62 11.37 9.41
CA LEU A 113 -0.24 10.20 9.71
C LEU A 113 0.34 9.30 10.81
N GLY A 114 1.67 9.14 10.86
CA GLY A 114 2.39 8.36 11.87
C GLY A 114 2.69 9.12 13.17
N SER A 115 2.28 10.38 13.26
CA SER A 115 2.61 11.28 14.36
C SER A 115 1.40 11.58 15.24
N ARG A 116 1.64 11.93 16.51
CA ARG A 116 0.64 12.46 17.45
C ARG A 116 1.23 13.67 18.17
N GLU A 117 0.51 14.77 18.15
CA GLU A 117 0.97 16.03 18.78
C GLU A 117 2.39 16.44 18.30
N GLY A 118 2.70 16.20 17.03
CA GLY A 118 4.00 16.49 16.43
C GLY A 118 5.13 15.48 16.78
N ILE A 119 4.84 14.44 17.55
CA ILE A 119 5.78 13.38 17.91
C ILE A 119 5.55 12.17 16.98
N PRO A 120 6.56 11.72 16.21
CA PRO A 120 6.44 10.51 15.40
C PRO A 120 6.55 9.25 16.26
N TYR A 121 5.67 8.28 16.00
CA TYR A 121 5.67 6.97 16.62
C TYR A 121 5.92 5.86 15.59
N ILE A 122 5.46 6.07 14.37
CA ILE A 122 5.70 5.21 13.23
C ILE A 122 6.14 6.08 12.05
N LEU A 123 7.00 5.52 11.19
CA LEU A 123 7.47 6.19 9.98
C LEU A 123 6.92 5.48 8.74
N PRO A 124 6.48 6.21 7.73
CA PRO A 124 6.02 5.62 6.48
C PRO A 124 7.18 5.00 5.72
N VAL A 125 6.94 3.89 5.04
CA VAL A 125 7.90 3.17 4.20
C VAL A 125 7.52 3.28 2.72
N SER A 126 6.26 2.97 2.39
CA SER A 126 5.77 3.02 1.02
C SER A 126 4.27 3.24 0.94
N PHE A 127 3.80 3.60 -0.27
CA PHE A 127 2.38 3.80 -0.57
C PHE A 127 2.09 3.48 -2.03
N ASN A 128 0.81 3.29 -2.36
CA ASN A 128 0.33 3.02 -3.71
C ASN A 128 -0.63 4.08 -4.22
N ILE A 129 -0.77 4.16 -5.55
CA ILE A 129 -1.65 5.09 -6.24
C ILE A 129 -2.59 4.30 -7.16
N PRO A 130 -3.91 4.61 -7.19
CA PRO A 130 -4.85 3.99 -8.09
C PRO A 130 -4.68 4.51 -9.51
N ALA A 131 -4.93 3.65 -10.48
CA ALA A 131 -4.83 3.97 -11.89
C ALA A 131 -5.93 3.27 -12.71
N ILE A 132 -6.16 3.80 -13.90
CA ILE A 132 -6.96 3.14 -14.94
C ILE A 132 -6.01 2.73 -16.04
N MET A 133 -5.92 1.44 -16.31
CA MET A 133 -5.15 0.90 -17.42
C MET A 133 -6.01 0.73 -18.66
N TYR A 134 -5.39 0.92 -19.82
CA TYR A 134 -6.02 0.84 -21.13
C TYR A 134 -4.99 0.44 -22.19
N ARG A 135 -5.46 0.02 -23.35
CA ARG A 135 -4.59 -0.27 -24.49
C ARG A 135 -4.11 1.03 -25.14
N GLN A 136 -2.81 1.14 -25.41
CA GLN A 136 -2.20 2.31 -26.06
C GLN A 136 -2.95 2.73 -27.31
N GLY A 137 -3.15 4.05 -27.48
CA GLY A 137 -3.87 4.65 -28.62
C GLY A 137 -5.38 4.41 -28.62
N LYS A 138 -5.97 4.00 -27.47
CA LYS A 138 -7.42 3.81 -27.31
C LYS A 138 -8.11 4.86 -26.44
N LEU A 139 -7.34 5.74 -25.83
CA LEU A 139 -7.86 6.90 -25.13
C LEU A 139 -8.08 8.05 -26.11
N SER A 140 -9.16 8.81 -25.96
CA SER A 140 -9.45 9.97 -26.78
C SER A 140 -8.49 11.14 -26.50
N ASP A 141 -8.35 12.05 -27.44
CA ASP A 141 -7.52 13.26 -27.27
C ASP A 141 -8.09 14.24 -26.21
N GLU A 142 -9.35 14.05 -25.81
CA GLU A 142 -10.00 14.87 -24.77
C GLU A 142 -9.44 14.60 -23.37
N VAL A 143 -8.92 13.40 -23.12
CA VAL A 143 -8.25 13.05 -21.88
C VAL A 143 -6.76 13.36 -21.99
N SER A 144 -6.43 14.64 -21.94
CA SER A 144 -5.04 15.13 -21.87
C SER A 144 -4.45 14.92 -20.46
N GLY A 145 -3.17 15.17 -20.26
CA GLY A 145 -2.55 15.09 -18.93
C GLY A 145 -2.29 13.66 -18.44
N LYS A 146 -2.12 13.50 -17.13
CA LYS A 146 -1.68 12.26 -16.48
C LYS A 146 -2.78 11.57 -15.66
N THR A 147 -3.89 12.25 -15.44
CA THR A 147 -5.04 11.79 -14.66
C THR A 147 -6.22 11.45 -15.55
N ILE A 148 -7.13 10.68 -15.01
CA ILE A 148 -8.48 10.44 -15.56
C ILE A 148 -9.45 10.44 -14.38
N SER A 149 -10.46 11.33 -14.42
CA SER A 149 -11.50 11.36 -13.41
C SER A 149 -12.53 10.24 -13.65
N PRO A 150 -13.33 9.84 -12.64
CA PRO A 150 -14.44 8.92 -12.84
C PRO A 150 -15.41 9.38 -13.93
N GLN A 151 -15.66 10.69 -14.03
CA GLN A 151 -16.53 11.25 -15.07
C GLN A 151 -15.93 11.12 -16.48
N GLN A 152 -14.64 11.41 -16.63
CA GLN A 152 -13.94 11.19 -17.91
C GLN A 152 -13.91 9.71 -18.30
N LEU A 153 -13.64 8.83 -17.33
CA LEU A 153 -13.66 7.39 -17.55
C LEU A 153 -15.04 6.90 -18.00
N LYS A 154 -16.14 7.42 -17.39
CA LYS A 154 -17.51 7.13 -17.81
C LYS A 154 -17.74 7.50 -19.28
N THR A 155 -17.30 8.70 -19.70
CA THR A 155 -17.40 9.17 -21.07
C THR A 155 -16.58 8.30 -22.03
N GLU A 156 -15.35 7.99 -21.72
CA GLU A 156 -14.47 7.13 -22.53
C GLU A 156 -15.03 5.70 -22.66
N ALA A 157 -15.62 5.16 -21.58
CA ALA A 157 -16.28 3.86 -21.62
C ALA A 157 -17.50 3.86 -22.54
N GLU A 158 -18.29 4.93 -22.53
CA GLU A 158 -19.42 5.10 -23.45
C GLU A 158 -18.97 5.18 -24.91
N LEU A 159 -17.95 6.00 -25.20
CA LEU A 159 -17.36 6.10 -26.53
C LEU A 159 -16.83 4.76 -27.03
N PHE A 160 -16.18 3.98 -26.16
CA PHE A 160 -15.71 2.65 -26.51
C PHE A 160 -16.87 1.70 -26.85
N ASN A 161 -17.98 1.72 -26.10
CA ASN A 161 -19.17 0.93 -26.38
C ASN A 161 -19.78 1.29 -27.74
N GLN A 162 -19.88 2.58 -28.06
CA GLN A 162 -20.49 3.08 -29.29
C GLN A 162 -19.64 2.86 -30.55
N GLN A 163 -18.32 3.00 -30.43
CA GLN A 163 -17.38 2.95 -31.56
C GLN A 163 -16.82 1.57 -31.86
N SER A 164 -17.17 0.57 -31.05
CA SER A 164 -16.64 -0.77 -31.24
C SER A 164 -17.14 -1.39 -32.56
N THR A 165 -16.20 -1.80 -33.38
CA THR A 165 -16.44 -2.57 -34.63
C THR A 165 -16.17 -4.06 -34.43
N ALA A 166 -16.01 -4.50 -33.18
CA ALA A 166 -15.74 -5.89 -32.85
C ALA A 166 -16.92 -6.81 -33.21
N ASN A 167 -16.61 -7.98 -33.77
CA ASN A 167 -17.60 -9.00 -34.10
C ASN A 167 -18.05 -9.83 -32.86
N PHE A 168 -17.77 -9.34 -31.68
CA PHE A 168 -18.07 -9.97 -30.38
C PHE A 168 -18.49 -8.89 -29.37
N PRO A 169 -19.22 -9.25 -28.31
CA PRO A 169 -19.61 -8.32 -27.27
C PRO A 169 -18.42 -7.69 -26.59
N VAL A 170 -18.52 -6.37 -26.34
CA VAL A 170 -17.50 -5.57 -25.65
C VAL A 170 -18.15 -4.68 -24.60
N LYS A 171 -17.36 -4.25 -23.62
CA LYS A 171 -17.72 -3.24 -22.63
C LYS A 171 -16.55 -2.27 -22.44
N GLY A 172 -16.81 -0.99 -22.37
CA GLY A 172 -15.78 0.01 -22.07
C GLY A 172 -15.22 -0.18 -20.65
N PHE A 173 -16.09 -0.07 -19.67
CA PHE A 173 -15.79 -0.26 -18.26
C PHE A 173 -17.07 -0.57 -17.47
N VAL A 174 -16.98 -1.45 -16.49
CA VAL A 174 -18.07 -1.71 -15.53
C VAL A 174 -17.57 -1.38 -14.13
N PRO A 175 -18.22 -0.47 -13.40
CA PRO A 175 -17.79 -0.05 -12.05
C PRO A 175 -17.63 -1.21 -11.06
N GLY A 176 -18.48 -2.24 -11.18
CA GLY A 176 -18.48 -3.41 -10.31
C GLY A 176 -17.39 -4.46 -10.58
N TRP A 177 -16.65 -4.40 -11.70
CA TRP A 177 -15.62 -5.42 -12.01
C TRP A 177 -14.48 -5.46 -10.98
N THR A 178 -14.13 -4.29 -10.46
CA THR A 178 -13.13 -4.18 -9.41
C THR A 178 -13.75 -3.41 -8.25
N PRO A 179 -14.22 -4.10 -7.20
CA PRO A 179 -14.92 -3.45 -6.08
C PRO A 179 -14.13 -2.32 -5.42
N ASP A 180 -12.80 -2.38 -5.45
CA ASP A 180 -11.95 -1.27 -5.00
C ASP A 180 -12.19 0.04 -5.81
N PHE A 181 -12.65 -0.05 -7.06
CA PHE A 181 -13.03 1.15 -7.83
C PHE A 181 -14.23 1.86 -7.21
N LEU A 182 -15.26 1.13 -6.74
CA LEU A 182 -16.43 1.71 -6.11
C LEU A 182 -16.03 2.52 -4.86
N LEU A 183 -15.19 1.92 -4.02
CA LEU A 183 -14.66 2.58 -2.83
C LEU A 183 -13.78 3.78 -3.19
N LYS A 184 -12.95 3.65 -4.22
CA LYS A 184 -12.07 4.74 -4.68
C LYS A 184 -12.88 5.90 -5.26
N ASN A 185 -13.95 5.60 -6.00
CA ASN A 185 -14.90 6.61 -6.47
C ASN A 185 -15.58 7.35 -5.30
N ALA A 186 -15.94 6.63 -4.22
CA ALA A 186 -16.48 7.24 -3.01
C ALA A 186 -15.48 8.22 -2.36
N PHE A 187 -14.19 7.87 -2.31
CA PHE A 187 -13.14 8.78 -1.82
C PHE A 187 -12.98 10.02 -2.70
N ILE A 188 -12.92 9.86 -4.02
CA ILE A 188 -12.80 10.98 -4.97
C ILE A 188 -14.00 11.93 -4.82
N ASN A 189 -15.18 11.40 -4.54
CA ASN A 189 -16.38 12.20 -4.26
C ASN A 189 -16.42 12.76 -2.83
N GLY A 190 -15.38 12.58 -2.02
CA GLY A 190 -15.24 13.19 -0.69
C GLY A 190 -16.02 12.50 0.42
N SER A 191 -16.25 11.18 0.34
CA SER A 191 -16.86 10.43 1.44
C SER A 191 -16.00 10.39 2.70
N ASN A 192 -14.70 10.65 2.60
CA ASN A 192 -13.75 10.94 3.69
C ASN A 192 -13.83 9.98 4.88
N PHE A 193 -13.75 8.67 4.62
CA PHE A 193 -13.69 7.68 5.71
C PHE A 193 -12.51 7.99 6.63
N SER A 194 -12.76 8.02 7.92
CA SER A 194 -11.75 8.32 8.94
C SER A 194 -12.08 7.68 10.28
N GLU A 195 -11.08 7.53 11.13
CA GLU A 195 -11.21 7.04 12.50
C GLU A 195 -11.41 8.21 13.46
N THR A 196 -12.36 8.09 14.38
CA THR A 196 -12.54 9.02 15.51
C THR A 196 -11.55 8.69 16.63
N GLU A 197 -11.49 9.55 17.67
CA GLU A 197 -10.62 9.32 18.84
C GLU A 197 -10.95 8.03 19.59
N ASP A 198 -12.21 7.61 19.60
CA ASP A 198 -12.67 6.38 20.23
C ASP A 198 -12.53 5.13 19.34
N GLY A 199 -11.95 5.27 18.16
CA GLY A 199 -11.69 4.17 17.21
C GLY A 199 -12.87 3.84 16.30
N SER A 200 -13.96 4.61 16.34
CA SER A 200 -15.11 4.38 15.46
C SER A 200 -14.88 4.91 14.06
N LEU A 201 -15.41 4.21 13.05
CA LEU A 201 -15.36 4.66 11.66
C LEU A 201 -16.47 5.69 11.39
N ILE A 202 -16.09 6.82 10.77
CA ILE A 202 -17.01 7.85 10.29
C ILE A 202 -16.76 8.15 8.81
N TRP A 203 -17.77 8.68 8.14
CA TRP A 203 -17.71 9.12 6.74
C TRP A 203 -18.75 10.21 6.45
N ASN A 204 -18.59 10.85 5.29
CA ASN A 204 -19.60 11.76 4.77
C ASN A 204 -20.65 10.97 3.98
N ASP A 205 -21.81 10.75 4.58
CA ASP A 205 -22.89 9.94 4.02
C ASP A 205 -23.51 10.56 2.76
N THR A 206 -23.62 11.89 2.71
CA THR A 206 -24.12 12.60 1.52
C THR A 206 -23.25 12.36 0.31
N ASN A 207 -21.93 12.44 0.47
CA ASN A 207 -20.98 12.24 -0.63
C ASN A 207 -20.87 10.74 -0.99
N LEU A 208 -21.03 9.85 -0.02
CA LEU A 208 -21.11 8.41 -0.28
C LEU A 208 -22.34 8.07 -1.13
N THR A 209 -23.50 8.62 -0.77
CA THR A 209 -24.75 8.45 -1.54
C THR A 209 -24.61 9.00 -2.96
N ALA A 210 -24.06 10.18 -3.14
CA ALA A 210 -23.81 10.75 -4.47
C ALA A 210 -22.88 9.88 -5.32
N SER A 211 -21.87 9.25 -4.69
CA SER A 211 -20.97 8.32 -5.38
C SER A 211 -21.69 7.05 -5.84
N ILE A 212 -22.61 6.52 -5.03
CA ILE A 212 -23.44 5.36 -5.38
C ILE A 212 -24.39 5.71 -6.52
N GLU A 213 -25.07 6.86 -6.45
CA GLU A 213 -25.97 7.34 -7.52
C GLU A 213 -25.22 7.48 -8.83
N PHE A 214 -24.00 8.03 -8.82
CA PHE A 214 -23.15 8.15 -9.99
C PHE A 214 -22.84 6.79 -10.65
N THR A 215 -22.45 5.78 -9.87
CA THR A 215 -22.12 4.46 -10.42
C THR A 215 -23.37 3.70 -10.87
N ARG A 216 -24.49 3.86 -10.18
CA ARG A 216 -25.77 3.32 -10.57
C ARG A 216 -26.27 3.91 -11.90
N GLU A 217 -26.21 5.24 -12.05
CA GLU A 217 -26.54 5.91 -13.31
C GLU A 217 -25.64 5.42 -14.47
N TRP A 218 -24.36 5.16 -14.19
CA TRP A 218 -23.45 4.60 -15.18
C TRP A 218 -23.89 3.20 -15.62
N THR A 219 -24.15 2.31 -14.65
CA THR A 219 -24.65 0.95 -14.92
C THR A 219 -25.92 0.97 -15.77
N GLU A 220 -26.91 1.80 -15.41
CA GLU A 220 -28.20 1.85 -16.09
C GLU A 220 -28.08 2.47 -17.49
N ASN A 221 -27.45 3.65 -17.62
CA ASN A 221 -27.54 4.43 -18.85
C ASN A 221 -26.43 4.07 -19.87
N ILE A 222 -25.25 3.64 -19.42
CA ILE A 222 -24.12 3.36 -20.30
C ILE A 222 -23.95 1.85 -20.56
N ASN A 223 -24.20 1.02 -19.56
CA ASN A 223 -23.95 -0.41 -19.63
C ASN A 223 -25.21 -1.25 -19.84
N SER A 224 -26.39 -0.62 -19.99
CA SER A 224 -27.68 -1.28 -20.21
C SER A 224 -28.21 -2.06 -19.03
N GLY A 225 -27.88 -1.62 -17.82
CA GLY A 225 -28.35 -2.16 -16.54
C GLY A 225 -27.48 -3.28 -15.97
N TRP A 226 -27.70 -3.52 -14.69
CA TRP A 226 -26.96 -4.51 -13.91
C TRP A 226 -26.98 -5.92 -14.52
N ALA A 227 -28.14 -6.40 -14.99
CA ALA A 227 -28.25 -7.72 -15.61
C ALA A 227 -27.37 -7.88 -16.85
N ALA A 228 -27.20 -6.82 -17.65
CA ALA A 228 -26.33 -6.83 -18.83
C ALA A 228 -24.82 -6.79 -18.44
N GLU A 229 -24.48 -6.15 -17.33
CA GLU A 229 -23.11 -6.18 -16.76
C GLU A 229 -22.79 -7.58 -16.22
N GLU A 230 -23.68 -8.19 -15.46
CA GLU A 230 -23.52 -9.53 -14.91
C GLU A 230 -23.40 -10.61 -15.98
N ASP A 231 -24.28 -10.56 -17.01
CA ASP A 231 -24.21 -11.52 -18.12
C ASP A 231 -22.90 -11.41 -18.89
N PHE A 232 -22.43 -10.17 -19.16
CA PHE A 232 -21.15 -9.93 -19.79
C PHE A 232 -19.99 -10.44 -18.93
N THR A 233 -19.99 -10.12 -17.62
CA THR A 233 -18.96 -10.52 -16.68
C THR A 233 -18.87 -12.04 -16.57
N ARG A 234 -20.00 -12.70 -16.37
CA ARG A 234 -20.09 -14.16 -16.27
C ARG A 234 -19.69 -14.87 -17.57
N THR A 235 -19.94 -14.25 -18.73
CA THR A 235 -19.69 -14.90 -20.02
C THR A 235 -18.26 -14.66 -20.53
N TYR A 236 -17.64 -13.53 -20.22
CA TYR A 236 -16.40 -13.08 -20.88
C TYR A 236 -15.26 -12.71 -19.96
N CYS A 237 -15.47 -12.48 -18.66
CA CYS A 237 -14.42 -11.97 -17.76
C CYS A 237 -13.74 -13.08 -16.94
N TYR A 238 -13.32 -14.17 -17.60
CA TYR A 238 -12.55 -15.24 -16.96
C TYR A 238 -11.05 -14.99 -16.91
N ASP A 239 -10.57 -14.13 -17.80
CA ASP A 239 -9.16 -13.75 -17.86
C ASP A 239 -8.88 -12.50 -17.01
N PRO A 240 -7.65 -12.30 -16.54
CA PRO A 240 -7.24 -11.05 -15.91
C PRO A 240 -7.50 -9.84 -16.80
N GLY A 241 -7.83 -8.68 -16.20
CA GLY A 241 -8.21 -7.47 -16.92
C GLY A 241 -7.22 -7.05 -18.00
N TYR A 242 -5.90 -7.20 -17.77
CA TYR A 242 -4.89 -6.88 -18.78
C TYR A 242 -4.99 -7.76 -20.05
N LYS A 243 -5.39 -9.01 -19.93
CA LYS A 243 -5.63 -9.89 -21.11
C LYS A 243 -6.89 -9.50 -21.84
N LEU A 244 -7.94 -9.15 -21.11
CA LEU A 244 -9.19 -8.65 -21.72
C LEU A 244 -8.96 -7.35 -22.48
N LEU A 245 -8.13 -6.45 -21.95
CA LEU A 245 -7.69 -5.22 -22.66
C LEU A 245 -6.92 -5.55 -23.94
N ASN A 246 -5.94 -6.45 -23.86
CA ASN A 246 -5.13 -6.86 -25.00
C ASN A 246 -5.97 -7.53 -26.10
N ALA A 247 -6.99 -8.29 -25.72
CA ALA A 247 -7.95 -8.92 -26.62
C ALA A 247 -8.98 -7.91 -27.18
N GLY A 248 -9.03 -6.67 -26.68
CA GLY A 248 -10.02 -5.68 -27.07
C GLY A 248 -11.44 -6.00 -26.60
N ARG A 249 -11.58 -6.87 -25.58
CA ARG A 249 -12.85 -7.25 -24.98
C ARG A 249 -13.40 -6.15 -24.08
N ILE A 250 -12.51 -5.45 -23.38
CA ILE A 250 -12.81 -4.31 -22.53
C ILE A 250 -11.96 -3.09 -22.95
N GLY A 251 -12.46 -1.88 -22.65
CA GLY A 251 -11.77 -0.63 -22.98
C GLY A 251 -10.79 -0.21 -21.88
N PHE A 252 -11.24 -0.31 -20.64
CA PHE A 252 -10.54 0.19 -19.46
C PHE A 252 -10.64 -0.81 -18.32
N HIS A 253 -9.66 -0.77 -17.41
CA HIS A 253 -9.69 -1.57 -16.18
C HIS A 253 -9.01 -0.81 -15.04
N TYR A 254 -9.61 -0.86 -13.85
CA TYR A 254 -9.00 -0.33 -12.62
C TYR A 254 -7.78 -1.16 -12.23
N THR A 255 -6.74 -0.50 -11.77
CA THR A 255 -5.52 -1.12 -11.26
C THR A 255 -4.88 -0.22 -10.21
N THR A 256 -3.91 -0.74 -9.48
CA THR A 256 -2.95 0.07 -8.73
C THR A 256 -1.63 0.14 -9.48
N LEU A 257 -0.76 1.06 -9.08
CA LEU A 257 0.58 1.13 -9.66
C LEU A 257 1.36 -0.17 -9.46
N LYS A 258 1.27 -0.75 -8.26
CA LYS A 258 1.82 -2.08 -7.93
C LYS A 258 1.34 -3.14 -8.92
N ASP A 259 0.02 -3.29 -9.06
CA ASP A 259 -0.57 -4.33 -9.90
C ASP A 259 -0.21 -4.15 -11.37
N PHE A 260 -0.19 -2.91 -11.86
CA PHE A 260 0.22 -2.63 -13.24
C PHE A 260 1.66 -3.09 -13.53
N PHE A 261 2.60 -2.84 -12.62
CA PHE A 261 4.01 -3.22 -12.84
C PHE A 261 4.30 -4.69 -12.58
N THR A 262 3.43 -5.42 -11.91
CA THR A 262 3.53 -6.88 -11.74
C THR A 262 2.99 -7.68 -12.95
N ILE A 263 2.27 -7.04 -13.88
CA ILE A 263 1.86 -7.65 -15.15
C ILE A 263 3.11 -8.09 -15.93
N PRO A 264 3.14 -9.31 -16.52
CA PRO A 264 4.25 -9.75 -17.36
C PRO A 264 4.63 -8.70 -18.42
N ALA A 265 5.93 -8.52 -18.64
CA ALA A 265 6.43 -7.41 -19.48
C ALA A 265 5.88 -7.45 -20.92
N GLU A 266 5.72 -8.64 -21.49
CA GLU A 266 5.14 -8.87 -22.82
C GLU A 266 3.68 -8.43 -22.90
N ASP A 267 2.87 -8.74 -21.90
CA ASP A 267 1.46 -8.36 -21.84
C ASP A 267 1.30 -6.86 -21.59
N ARG A 268 2.17 -6.29 -20.73
CA ARG A 268 2.17 -4.87 -20.36
C ARG A 268 2.67 -3.96 -21.50
N ALA A 269 3.43 -4.50 -22.48
CA ALA A 269 4.06 -3.71 -23.52
C ALA A 269 3.06 -2.87 -24.34
N THR A 270 1.84 -3.37 -24.52
CA THR A 270 0.76 -2.72 -25.28
C THR A 270 -0.18 -1.89 -24.43
N LEU A 271 0.00 -1.90 -23.10
CA LEU A 271 -0.84 -1.19 -22.16
C LEU A 271 -0.22 0.14 -21.73
N ASP A 272 -1.07 1.05 -21.31
CA ASP A 272 -0.71 2.29 -20.63
C ASP A 272 -1.68 2.55 -19.48
N PHE A 273 -1.44 3.60 -18.69
CA PHE A 273 -2.33 3.96 -17.60
C PHE A 273 -2.43 5.48 -17.42
N LYS A 274 -3.50 5.92 -16.77
CA LYS A 274 -3.69 7.25 -16.18
C LYS A 274 -3.96 7.09 -14.69
N TRP A 275 -3.48 8.02 -13.88
CA TRP A 275 -3.84 8.07 -12.47
C TRP A 275 -5.33 8.31 -12.32
N LEU A 276 -5.99 7.53 -11.46
CA LEU A 276 -7.40 7.75 -11.14
C LEU A 276 -7.52 8.90 -10.13
N GLY A 277 -8.05 10.01 -10.58
CA GLY A 277 -8.18 11.25 -9.82
C GLY A 277 -8.55 12.39 -10.75
N ASP A 278 -8.61 13.58 -10.24
CA ASP A 278 -8.81 14.78 -11.06
C ASP A 278 -7.47 15.51 -11.32
N GLU A 279 -7.54 16.70 -11.94
CA GLU A 279 -6.36 17.50 -12.27
C GLU A 279 -5.67 18.09 -11.03
N THR A 280 -6.33 18.08 -9.88
CA THR A 280 -5.89 18.72 -8.63
C THR A 280 -5.58 17.72 -7.54
N SER A 281 -6.13 16.49 -7.60
CA SER A 281 -6.06 15.52 -6.52
C SER A 281 -6.06 14.08 -7.05
N ILE A 282 -5.11 13.29 -6.57
CA ILE A 282 -5.00 11.85 -6.81
C ILE A 282 -5.06 11.16 -5.45
N PRO A 283 -6.13 10.43 -5.12
CA PRO A 283 -6.24 9.78 -3.83
C PRO A 283 -5.22 8.63 -3.71
N VAL A 284 -4.38 8.67 -2.71
CA VAL A 284 -3.46 7.59 -2.38
C VAL A 284 -4.24 6.36 -1.90
N CYS A 285 -3.75 5.17 -2.23
CA CYS A 285 -4.29 3.93 -1.69
C CYS A 285 -4.08 3.88 -0.17
N ARG A 286 -4.98 3.20 0.52
CA ARG A 286 -4.98 3.20 2.00
C ARG A 286 -4.12 2.11 2.63
N ASP A 287 -3.57 1.22 1.81
CA ASP A 287 -2.57 0.19 2.12
C ASP A 287 -1.15 0.78 2.23
N ILE A 288 -1.01 1.83 3.08
CA ILE A 288 0.28 2.48 3.32
C ILE A 288 1.08 1.63 4.31
N VAL A 289 2.32 1.33 3.93
CA VAL A 289 3.24 0.59 4.78
C VAL A 289 3.95 1.54 5.74
N PHE A 290 3.87 1.22 7.02
CA PHE A 290 4.58 1.91 8.08
C PHE A 290 5.55 0.98 8.81
N THR A 291 6.52 1.57 9.50
CA THR A 291 7.43 0.88 10.43
C THR A 291 7.44 1.58 11.78
N GLY A 292 7.59 0.82 12.85
CA GLY A 292 7.69 1.37 14.20
C GLY A 292 8.35 0.41 15.18
N ILE A 293 8.68 0.93 16.35
CA ILE A 293 9.32 0.21 17.45
C ILE A 293 8.30 0.05 18.57
N PRO A 294 7.82 -1.16 18.89
CA PRO A 294 6.95 -1.38 20.03
C PRO A 294 7.53 -0.83 21.34
N LYS A 295 6.70 -0.29 22.22
CA LYS A 295 7.14 0.30 23.50
C LYS A 295 7.93 -0.68 24.38
N GLN A 296 7.52 -1.96 24.38
CA GLN A 296 8.13 -3.04 25.15
C GLN A 296 9.47 -3.52 24.60
N SER A 297 9.86 -3.10 23.37
CA SER A 297 11.14 -3.51 22.80
C SER A 297 12.32 -3.16 23.71
N GLU A 298 13.18 -4.16 23.97
CA GLU A 298 14.47 -3.99 24.65
C GLU A 298 15.62 -3.74 23.66
N LYS A 299 15.41 -3.93 22.36
CA LYS A 299 16.41 -3.82 21.29
C LYS A 299 16.27 -2.52 20.48
N LYS A 300 15.81 -1.43 21.10
CA LYS A 300 15.51 -0.15 20.43
C LYS A 300 16.64 0.37 19.55
N LYS A 301 17.91 0.23 19.99
CA LYS A 301 19.06 0.69 19.20
C LYS A 301 19.24 -0.08 17.90
N THR A 302 18.99 -1.40 17.92
CA THR A 302 19.04 -2.24 16.72
C THR A 302 17.86 -1.91 15.79
N ALA A 303 16.68 -1.72 16.37
CA ALA A 303 15.48 -1.32 15.63
C ALA A 303 15.64 0.05 14.94
N GLU A 304 16.13 1.05 15.67
CA GLU A 304 16.43 2.37 15.11
C GLU A 304 17.46 2.29 13.98
N ALA A 305 18.53 1.53 14.15
CA ALA A 305 19.56 1.35 13.14
C ALA A 305 18.99 0.72 11.85
N PHE A 306 18.09 -0.26 11.98
CA PHE A 306 17.41 -0.87 10.84
C PHE A 306 16.46 0.11 10.14
N ILE A 307 15.65 0.86 10.88
CA ILE A 307 14.69 1.83 10.33
C ILE A 307 15.41 2.96 9.60
N ILE A 308 16.48 3.53 10.20
CA ILE A 308 17.29 4.57 9.56
C ILE A 308 17.90 4.04 8.27
N TRP A 309 18.47 2.83 8.29
CA TRP A 309 19.04 2.17 7.13
C TRP A 309 17.98 1.94 6.02
N LEU A 310 16.77 1.49 6.39
CA LEU A 310 15.69 1.23 5.43
C LEU A 310 15.21 2.52 4.73
N LEU A 311 15.18 3.63 5.44
CA LEU A 311 14.72 4.92 4.92
C LEU A 311 15.85 5.77 4.29
N ASP A 312 17.08 5.28 4.32
CA ASP A 312 18.20 5.92 3.64
C ASP A 312 18.09 5.82 2.12
N SER A 313 18.34 6.91 1.41
CA SER A 313 18.16 6.99 -0.04
C SER A 313 19.12 6.07 -0.82
N ASP A 314 20.37 5.96 -0.39
CA ASP A 314 21.35 5.09 -1.05
C ASP A 314 21.01 3.61 -0.81
N THR A 315 20.52 3.31 0.38
CA THR A 315 20.00 1.98 0.72
C THR A 315 18.81 1.63 -0.17
N GLN A 316 17.81 2.46 -0.28
CA GLN A 316 16.62 2.18 -1.11
C GLN A 316 16.98 2.03 -2.59
N LYS A 317 17.92 2.82 -3.08
CA LYS A 317 18.49 2.64 -4.43
C LYS A 317 19.11 1.25 -4.58
N ALA A 318 19.95 0.82 -3.64
CA ALA A 318 20.58 -0.49 -3.66
C ALA A 318 19.55 -1.65 -3.57
N LEU A 319 18.48 -1.48 -2.78
CA LEU A 319 17.38 -2.44 -2.70
C LEU A 319 16.66 -2.59 -4.04
N LEU A 320 16.34 -1.49 -4.73
CA LEU A 320 15.73 -1.50 -6.06
C LEU A 320 16.64 -2.13 -7.10
N GLU A 321 17.92 -1.82 -7.10
CA GLU A 321 18.92 -2.43 -7.99
C GLU A 321 19.02 -3.94 -7.76
N SER A 322 19.05 -4.39 -6.49
CA SER A 322 19.10 -5.81 -6.13
C SER A 322 17.83 -6.55 -6.57
N SER A 323 16.65 -5.97 -6.32
CA SER A 323 15.36 -6.54 -6.74
C SER A 323 15.30 -6.70 -8.27
N HIS A 324 15.72 -5.68 -9.00
CA HIS A 324 15.76 -5.70 -10.46
C HIS A 324 16.76 -6.75 -10.99
N PHE A 325 17.95 -6.84 -10.40
CA PHE A 325 18.97 -7.83 -10.78
C PHE A 325 18.48 -9.25 -10.52
N LYS A 326 17.87 -9.51 -9.36
CA LYS A 326 17.32 -10.83 -9.00
C LYS A 326 16.02 -11.16 -9.74
N ARG A 327 15.45 -10.22 -10.48
CA ARG A 327 14.15 -10.35 -11.16
C ARG A 327 13.04 -10.78 -10.20
N THR A 328 13.06 -10.25 -8.97
CA THR A 328 11.99 -10.51 -8.01
C THR A 328 10.69 -9.90 -8.54
N ARG A 329 9.58 -10.59 -8.30
CA ARG A 329 8.26 -10.01 -8.56
C ARG A 329 7.98 -9.01 -7.45
N GLY A 330 7.72 -7.79 -7.81
CA GLY A 330 7.44 -6.70 -6.87
C GLY A 330 7.64 -5.36 -7.55
N PHE A 331 7.07 -4.32 -7.00
CA PHE A 331 7.19 -2.97 -7.49
C PHE A 331 7.78 -2.05 -6.40
N GLY A 332 8.79 -1.28 -6.75
CA GLY A 332 9.29 -0.21 -5.87
C GLY A 332 9.87 -0.70 -4.55
N ILE A 333 9.46 -0.07 -3.45
CA ILE A 333 9.83 -0.40 -2.07
C ILE A 333 8.60 -0.96 -1.35
N CYS A 334 8.68 -2.17 -0.80
CA CYS A 334 7.54 -2.85 -0.17
C CYS A 334 6.28 -2.77 -1.06
N ASP A 335 6.42 -3.15 -2.33
CA ASP A 335 5.38 -3.12 -3.35
C ASP A 335 4.70 -1.75 -3.56
N GLY A 336 5.42 -0.64 -3.38
CA GLY A 336 4.88 0.72 -3.52
C GLY A 336 5.90 1.76 -3.97
N LEU A 337 5.41 2.98 -4.15
CA LEU A 337 6.26 4.17 -4.19
C LEU A 337 6.89 4.37 -2.80
N SER A 338 8.13 4.80 -2.78
CA SER A 338 8.82 5.10 -1.52
C SER A 338 8.16 6.27 -0.77
N SER A 339 8.19 6.22 0.56
CA SER A 339 7.93 7.41 1.38
C SER A 339 9.03 8.48 1.27
N VAL A 340 10.22 8.11 0.77
CA VAL A 340 11.33 9.04 0.50
C VAL A 340 11.13 9.66 -0.88
N HIS A 341 10.75 10.94 -0.93
CA HIS A 341 10.31 11.58 -2.17
C HIS A 341 11.37 11.60 -3.29
N SER A 342 12.67 11.72 -2.96
CA SER A 342 13.75 11.73 -3.95
C SER A 342 13.86 10.38 -4.72
N ILE A 343 13.53 9.27 -4.08
CA ILE A 343 13.53 7.93 -4.69
C ILE A 343 12.48 7.85 -5.80
N ASN A 344 11.28 8.39 -5.56
CA ASN A 344 10.21 8.39 -6.55
C ASN A 344 10.51 9.30 -7.75
N GLN A 345 11.21 10.40 -7.53
CA GLN A 345 11.54 11.34 -8.59
C GLN A 345 12.72 10.90 -9.44
N LEU A 346 13.74 10.28 -8.84
CA LEU A 346 15.03 10.04 -9.49
C LEU A 346 15.32 8.57 -9.78
N ILE A 347 14.96 7.66 -8.85
CA ILE A 347 15.41 6.26 -8.91
C ILE A 347 14.34 5.35 -9.49
N ILE A 348 13.11 5.41 -8.99
CA ILE A 348 12.01 4.57 -9.51
C ILE A 348 11.80 4.73 -11.01
N PRO A 349 11.78 5.96 -11.60
CA PRO A 349 11.62 6.11 -13.04
C PRO A 349 12.78 5.53 -13.86
N ALA A 350 13.99 5.45 -13.30
CA ALA A 350 15.13 4.81 -13.97
C ALA A 350 14.90 3.30 -14.19
N HIS A 351 14.23 2.64 -13.25
CA HIS A 351 13.87 1.21 -13.33
C HIS A 351 12.54 0.97 -14.06
N TYR A 352 11.58 1.89 -13.92
CA TYR A 352 10.23 1.80 -14.49
C TYR A 352 9.98 2.93 -15.49
N LYS A 353 10.46 2.77 -16.71
CA LYS A 353 10.52 3.84 -17.74
C LYS A 353 9.19 4.55 -18.01
N ARG A 354 8.03 3.88 -17.82
CA ARG A 354 6.72 4.51 -17.96
C ARG A 354 6.43 5.57 -16.90
N LEU A 355 7.19 5.58 -15.82
CA LEU A 355 7.10 6.59 -14.76
C LEU A 355 7.95 7.84 -15.02
N ILE A 356 8.75 7.86 -16.09
CA ILE A 356 9.54 9.04 -16.44
C ILE A 356 8.59 10.20 -16.72
N GLY A 357 8.66 11.24 -15.89
CA GLY A 357 7.78 12.40 -15.94
C GLY A 357 6.29 12.11 -15.62
N ALA A 358 5.94 10.90 -15.18
CA ALA A 358 4.58 10.51 -14.82
C ALA A 358 4.32 10.45 -13.31
N VAL A 359 5.36 10.33 -12.48
CA VAL A 359 5.20 10.33 -11.01
C VAL A 359 4.55 11.66 -10.58
N PRO A 360 3.44 11.61 -9.80
CA PRO A 360 2.82 12.82 -9.29
C PRO A 360 3.73 13.54 -8.31
N THR A 361 3.70 14.86 -8.33
CA THR A 361 4.36 15.65 -7.30
C THR A 361 3.53 15.67 -6.00
N PRO A 362 4.14 15.91 -4.84
CA PRO A 362 3.47 15.78 -3.54
C PRO A 362 2.15 16.55 -3.43
N GLU A 363 2.07 17.73 -4.04
CA GLU A 363 0.90 18.61 -4.01
C GLU A 363 -0.35 18.06 -4.71
N TYR A 364 -0.20 17.03 -5.55
CA TYR A 364 -1.31 16.35 -6.21
C TYR A 364 -1.75 15.08 -5.48
N LEU A 365 -1.02 14.66 -4.46
CA LEU A 365 -1.34 13.45 -3.72
C LEU A 365 -2.27 13.77 -2.55
N ASP A 366 -3.45 13.15 -2.54
CA ASP A 366 -4.39 13.22 -1.43
C ASP A 366 -4.22 11.99 -0.54
N PHE A 367 -3.54 12.20 0.59
CA PHE A 367 -3.28 11.14 1.56
C PHE A 367 -4.49 10.91 2.46
N PRO A 368 -4.77 9.65 2.83
CA PRO A 368 -5.93 9.32 3.64
C PRO A 368 -5.80 9.86 5.08
N ASN A 369 -6.93 9.99 5.76
CA ASN A 369 -6.95 10.12 7.22
C ASN A 369 -6.60 8.78 7.88
N ASN A 370 -6.34 8.80 9.18
CA ASN A 370 -6.21 7.58 9.97
C ASN A 370 -7.48 6.75 9.91
N LEU A 371 -7.31 5.44 9.86
CA LEU A 371 -8.39 4.46 9.76
C LEU A 371 -8.32 3.46 10.92
N PRO A 372 -9.43 2.84 11.32
CA PRO A 372 -9.45 1.80 12.34
C PRO A 372 -8.45 0.68 12.02
N VAL A 373 -7.92 0.05 13.06
CA VAL A 373 -6.96 -1.05 12.94
C VAL A 373 -7.48 -2.24 12.11
N ASP A 374 -8.77 -2.48 12.20
CA ASP A 374 -9.52 -3.50 11.48
C ASP A 374 -10.07 -3.01 10.13
N TRP A 375 -9.57 -1.86 9.66
CA TRP A 375 -10.01 -1.26 8.39
C TRP A 375 -10.03 -2.25 7.23
N GLN A 376 -8.99 -3.09 7.10
CA GLN A 376 -8.93 -4.05 6.00
C GLN A 376 -10.08 -5.06 6.07
N GLN A 377 -10.40 -5.53 7.26
CA GLN A 377 -11.50 -6.44 7.49
C GLN A 377 -12.84 -5.74 7.26
N ILE A 378 -13.06 -4.56 7.84
CA ILE A 378 -14.26 -3.73 7.61
C ILE A 378 -14.44 -3.46 6.10
N LYS A 379 -13.37 -3.11 5.40
CA LYS A 379 -13.39 -2.87 3.95
C LYS A 379 -13.85 -4.11 3.19
N THR A 380 -13.26 -5.27 3.48
CA THR A 380 -13.47 -6.51 2.74
C THR A 380 -14.82 -7.16 3.05
N ASP A 381 -15.22 -7.16 4.33
CA ASP A 381 -16.38 -7.92 4.79
C ASP A 381 -17.67 -7.10 4.81
N VAL A 382 -17.54 -5.76 4.86
CA VAL A 382 -18.70 -4.86 5.01
C VAL A 382 -18.81 -3.86 3.87
N ILE A 383 -17.81 -2.97 3.70
CA ILE A 383 -17.97 -1.80 2.82
C ILE A 383 -18.04 -2.21 1.36
N ILE A 384 -17.08 -3.02 0.89
CA ILE A 384 -17.03 -3.45 -0.51
C ILE A 384 -18.25 -4.31 -0.90
N PRO A 385 -18.67 -5.32 -0.13
CA PRO A 385 -19.90 -6.06 -0.43
C PRO A 385 -21.12 -5.16 -0.47
N TRP A 386 -21.27 -4.27 0.51
CA TRP A 386 -22.39 -3.34 0.54
C TRP A 386 -22.43 -2.40 -0.68
N LEU A 387 -21.28 -1.78 -1.02
CA LEU A 387 -21.17 -0.93 -2.22
C LEU A 387 -21.48 -1.69 -3.52
N SER A 388 -21.02 -2.92 -3.63
CA SER A 388 -21.30 -3.77 -4.81
C SER A 388 -22.78 -4.03 -4.97
N LEU A 389 -23.49 -4.31 -3.86
CA LEU A 389 -24.92 -4.55 -3.86
C LEU A 389 -25.75 -3.29 -4.15
N GLN A 390 -25.23 -2.09 -3.86
CA GLN A 390 -25.92 -0.84 -4.18
C GLN A 390 -26.15 -0.63 -5.69
N ASN A 391 -25.37 -1.27 -6.55
CA ASN A 391 -25.55 -1.23 -8.01
C ASN A 391 -26.37 -2.41 -8.56
N SER A 392 -26.87 -3.33 -7.70
CA SER A 392 -27.69 -4.46 -8.12
C SER A 392 -29.15 -4.08 -8.45
N GLU A 393 -29.93 -5.01 -9.04
CA GLU A 393 -31.35 -4.80 -9.32
C GLU A 393 -32.16 -4.54 -8.02
N GLU A 394 -31.77 -5.22 -6.93
CA GLU A 394 -32.43 -5.11 -5.63
C GLU A 394 -31.39 -4.66 -4.59
N PRO A 395 -31.09 -3.34 -4.49
CA PRO A 395 -30.14 -2.84 -3.53
C PRO A 395 -30.66 -3.04 -2.10
N PRO A 396 -29.77 -3.32 -1.13
CA PRO A 396 -30.15 -3.46 0.27
C PRO A 396 -30.77 -2.18 0.81
N GLU A 397 -31.83 -2.34 1.62
CA GLU A 397 -32.47 -1.23 2.34
C GLU A 397 -31.64 -0.77 3.55
N ASP A 398 -30.81 -1.68 4.10
CA ASP A 398 -29.99 -1.38 5.28
C ASP A 398 -28.88 -0.40 4.95
N SER A 399 -28.75 0.61 5.80
CA SER A 399 -27.65 1.59 5.69
C SER A 399 -26.31 0.94 6.02
N LEU A 400 -25.21 1.54 5.51
CA LEU A 400 -23.85 1.10 5.88
C LEU A 400 -23.64 1.15 7.40
N SER A 401 -24.21 2.15 8.07
CA SER A 401 -24.17 2.27 9.54
C SER A 401 -24.80 1.08 10.26
N ASP A 402 -25.93 0.57 9.77
CA ASP A 402 -26.64 -0.53 10.43
C ASP A 402 -25.92 -1.85 10.23
N ILE A 403 -25.37 -2.06 9.04
CA ILE A 403 -24.56 -3.26 8.75
C ILE A 403 -23.28 -3.24 9.59
N LEU A 404 -22.60 -2.10 9.70
CA LEU A 404 -21.40 -1.97 10.54
C LEU A 404 -21.67 -2.22 12.01
N LYS A 405 -22.80 -1.72 12.55
CA LYS A 405 -23.19 -2.02 13.92
C LYS A 405 -23.40 -3.51 14.15
N THR A 406 -24.07 -4.18 13.19
CA THR A 406 -24.32 -5.63 13.25
C THR A 406 -23.02 -6.41 13.21
N TRP A 407 -22.12 -6.07 12.30
CA TRP A 407 -20.81 -6.69 12.15
C TRP A 407 -19.95 -6.52 13.42
N THR A 408 -19.87 -5.30 13.97
CA THR A 408 -19.13 -5.02 15.22
C THR A 408 -19.67 -5.81 16.41
N LEU A 409 -20.97 -6.09 16.47
CA LEU A 409 -21.57 -6.90 17.52
C LEU A 409 -21.27 -8.39 17.39
N GLN A 410 -21.02 -8.88 16.17
CA GLN A 410 -20.62 -10.25 15.90
C GLN A 410 -19.14 -10.50 16.24
N GLU A 411 -18.25 -9.63 15.78
CA GLU A 411 -16.80 -9.70 16.06
C GLU A 411 -16.47 -9.62 17.56
N ARG A 412 -17.28 -8.90 18.36
CA ARG A 412 -17.09 -8.85 19.83
C ARG A 412 -17.51 -10.12 20.56
N LYS A 413 -18.11 -11.09 19.87
CA LYS A 413 -18.56 -12.36 20.46
C LYS A 413 -17.63 -13.53 20.16
N GLU A 414 -16.77 -13.38 19.14
CA GLU A 414 -15.67 -14.28 18.83
C GLU A 414 -14.38 -13.88 19.54
#